data_94f933174c0b1d5947fe36605fc66141
#
_entry.id   94f933174c0b1d5947fe36605fc66141
#
_cell.length_a   1.000
_cell.length_b   1.000
_cell.length_c   1.000
_cell.angle_alpha   90.00
_cell.angle_beta   90.00
_cell.angle_gamma   90.00
#
_symmetry.space_group_name_H-M   'P 1'
#
loop_
_entity.id
_entity.type
_entity.pdbx_description
1 polymer ?
#
loop_
_entity_poly.entity_id
_entity_poly.type
_entity_poly.pdbx_seq_one_letter_code
_entity_poly.pdbx_strand_id
1 'polypeptide(L)'
;AREQLSRLSTFIARRDLVTLPAGEPVTVAPTPDFFRWAFASMWTPGPFEARPTRAYYYLTDAEPGWPADRRQEHLRDLNTPTLWSISMHEAYPGHFLHFQHLRHVESKARKSLMMASAALVEGWAHYCEHMMIEAGFEKQDPTVRLGQLAEALIRIARLVVAIRLHTEDLSVEQGVRFFRDEAYLEESNARREAERGTFDPGFVVYTAGKLMLQKLR
;
A
#
# COMPACT_ATOMS: atom_id res chain seq x y z
N ALA A 1 -13.06 -0.33 6.66
CA ALA A 1 -12.35 0.62 5.80
C ALA A 1 -12.95 2.04 5.85
N ARG A 2 -14.26 2.25 5.55
CA ARG A 2 -14.84 3.62 5.52
C ARG A 2 -14.64 4.38 6.83
N GLU A 3 -14.90 3.75 7.96
CA GLU A 3 -14.65 4.33 9.28
C GLU A 3 -13.15 4.62 9.48
N GLN A 4 -12.27 3.73 9.03
CA GLN A 4 -10.84 3.93 9.10
C GLN A 4 -10.39 5.18 8.34
N LEU A 5 -10.89 5.39 7.10
CA LEU A 5 -10.57 6.58 6.34
C LEU A 5 -11.00 7.88 7.04
N SER A 6 -12.19 7.88 7.64
CA SER A 6 -12.67 9.03 8.43
C SER A 6 -11.78 9.31 9.64
N ARG A 7 -11.35 8.27 10.36
CA ARG A 7 -10.45 8.42 11.53
C ARG A 7 -9.06 8.92 11.11
N LEU A 8 -8.51 8.38 10.00
CA LEU A 8 -7.22 8.82 9.46
C LEU A 8 -7.24 10.29 9.06
N SER A 9 -8.23 10.72 8.26
CA SER A 9 -8.34 12.12 7.84
C SER A 9 -8.54 13.06 9.02
N THR A 10 -9.38 12.68 10.00
CA THR A 10 -9.59 13.46 11.22
C THR A 10 -8.30 13.60 12.04
N PHE A 11 -7.51 12.52 12.17
CA PHE A 11 -6.25 12.55 12.89
C PHE A 11 -5.24 13.48 12.20
N ILE A 12 -5.10 13.37 10.89
CA ILE A 12 -4.21 14.22 10.08
C ILE A 12 -4.55 15.70 10.28
N ALA A 13 -5.84 16.03 10.16
CA ALA A 13 -6.31 17.41 10.34
C ALA A 13 -6.04 17.94 11.77
N ARG A 14 -6.33 17.14 12.81
CA ARG A 14 -6.13 17.53 14.20
C ARG A 14 -4.65 17.71 14.58
N ARG A 15 -3.77 16.98 13.92
CA ARG A 15 -2.33 17.02 14.20
C ARG A 15 -1.57 17.93 13.24
N ASP A 16 -2.27 18.53 12.27
CA ASP A 16 -1.70 19.40 11.23
C ASP A 16 -0.50 18.75 10.52
N LEU A 17 -0.63 17.46 10.20
CA LEU A 17 0.47 16.70 9.60
C LEU A 17 0.64 17.03 8.12
N VAL A 18 -0.47 17.11 7.40
CA VAL A 18 -0.52 17.44 5.96
C VAL A 18 -1.84 18.14 5.68
N THR A 19 -1.82 19.16 4.83
CA THR A 19 -3.04 19.83 4.37
C THR A 19 -3.96 18.85 3.65
N LEU A 20 -5.23 18.83 4.02
CA LEU A 20 -6.27 18.06 3.33
C LEU A 20 -6.93 18.96 2.29
N PRO A 21 -6.69 18.81 0.98
CA PRO A 21 -7.36 19.59 -0.05
C PRO A 21 -8.86 19.37 -0.02
N ALA A 22 -9.63 20.43 -0.30
CA ALA A 22 -11.06 20.29 -0.51
C ALA A 22 -11.32 19.43 -1.76
N GLY A 23 -12.26 18.51 -1.69
CA GLY A 23 -12.58 17.63 -2.82
C GLY A 23 -13.51 16.48 -2.44
N GLU A 24 -13.80 15.65 -3.42
CA GLU A 24 -14.63 14.46 -3.23
C GLU A 24 -13.92 13.43 -2.33
N PRO A 25 -14.62 12.81 -1.39
CA PRO A 25 -14.04 11.77 -0.56
C PRO A 25 -13.76 10.50 -1.38
N VAL A 26 -12.84 9.69 -0.89
CA VAL A 26 -12.55 8.37 -1.46
C VAL A 26 -13.76 7.44 -1.32
N THR A 27 -14.11 6.79 -2.42
CA THR A 27 -15.14 5.75 -2.43
C THR A 27 -14.50 4.37 -2.15
N VAL A 28 -14.90 3.72 -1.07
CA VAL A 28 -14.49 2.34 -0.79
C VAL A 28 -15.38 1.38 -1.55
N ALA A 29 -14.78 0.49 -2.37
CA ALA A 29 -15.48 -0.47 -3.20
C ALA A 29 -14.73 -1.82 -3.26
N PRO A 30 -15.41 -2.92 -3.62
CA PRO A 30 -14.73 -4.18 -3.92
C PRO A 30 -13.86 -4.06 -5.17
N THR A 31 -12.73 -4.76 -5.17
CA THR A 31 -11.83 -4.79 -6.35
C THR A 31 -12.54 -5.41 -7.54
N PRO A 32 -12.50 -4.77 -8.72
CA PRO A 32 -13.02 -5.36 -9.96
C PRO A 32 -12.35 -6.69 -10.29
N ASP A 33 -13.07 -7.61 -10.91
CA ASP A 33 -12.61 -8.98 -11.17
C ASP A 33 -11.31 -9.05 -11.98
N PHE A 34 -11.10 -8.13 -12.90
CA PHE A 34 -9.88 -8.07 -13.73
C PHE A 34 -8.65 -7.53 -12.99
N PHE A 35 -8.78 -7.07 -11.72
CA PHE A 35 -7.69 -6.42 -10.98
C PHE A 35 -7.44 -7.03 -9.60
N ARG A 36 -7.79 -8.29 -9.36
CA ARG A 36 -7.78 -8.94 -8.04
C ARG A 36 -6.42 -9.55 -7.64
N TRP A 37 -5.32 -9.08 -8.19
CA TRP A 37 -3.97 -9.59 -7.90
C TRP A 37 -3.30 -8.94 -6.67
N ALA A 38 -3.85 -7.85 -6.16
CA ALA A 38 -3.39 -7.18 -4.94
C ALA A 38 -4.45 -7.20 -3.84
N PHE A 39 -4.06 -7.05 -2.57
CA PHE A 39 -4.99 -6.94 -1.44
C PHE A 39 -5.86 -5.69 -1.51
N ALA A 40 -5.27 -4.60 -1.97
CA ALA A 40 -5.93 -3.32 -2.15
C ALA A 40 -5.27 -2.51 -3.26
N SER A 41 -5.97 -1.47 -3.73
CA SER A 41 -5.40 -0.51 -4.67
C SER A 41 -6.12 0.83 -4.60
N MET A 42 -5.40 1.90 -4.92
CA MET A 42 -5.95 3.24 -5.02
C MET A 42 -6.03 3.70 -6.46
N TRP A 43 -7.23 4.01 -6.91
CA TRP A 43 -7.47 4.55 -8.25
C TRP A 43 -7.94 5.99 -8.14
N THR A 44 -7.14 6.91 -8.65
CA THR A 44 -7.40 8.34 -8.61
C THR A 44 -7.64 8.90 -10.02
N PRO A 45 -8.43 9.97 -10.13
CA PRO A 45 -8.49 10.73 -11.38
C PRO A 45 -7.11 11.23 -11.79
N GLY A 46 -6.86 11.31 -13.07
CA GLY A 46 -5.60 11.80 -13.62
C GLY A 46 -5.27 13.23 -13.13
N PRO A 47 -4.00 13.57 -12.90
CA PRO A 47 -3.63 14.88 -12.34
C PRO A 47 -3.89 16.06 -13.30
N PHE A 48 -4.12 15.79 -14.59
CA PHE A 48 -4.46 16.80 -15.60
C PHE A 48 -5.96 16.94 -15.85
N GLU A 49 -6.80 16.12 -15.23
CA GLU A 49 -8.23 16.22 -15.41
C GLU A 49 -8.78 17.53 -14.82
N ALA A 50 -9.43 18.34 -15.63
CA ALA A 50 -10.03 19.60 -15.21
C ALA A 50 -11.22 19.38 -14.26
N ARG A 51 -11.97 18.30 -14.46
CA ARG A 51 -13.11 17.90 -13.64
C ARG A 51 -12.88 16.47 -13.15
N PRO A 52 -12.21 16.30 -11.98
CA PRO A 52 -11.92 14.98 -11.45
C PRO A 52 -13.21 14.23 -11.14
N THR A 53 -13.24 12.97 -11.56
CA THR A 53 -14.24 12.01 -11.16
C THR A 53 -13.91 11.44 -9.77
N ARG A 54 -14.64 10.41 -9.36
CA ARG A 54 -14.42 9.77 -8.06
C ARG A 54 -13.08 9.04 -8.00
N ALA A 55 -12.46 9.08 -6.83
CA ALA A 55 -11.36 8.19 -6.48
C ALA A 55 -11.91 6.92 -5.79
N TYR A 56 -11.30 5.78 -6.07
CA TYR A 56 -11.72 4.49 -5.51
C TYR A 56 -10.58 3.85 -4.74
N TYR A 57 -10.87 3.53 -3.49
CA TYR A 57 -10.07 2.62 -2.68
C TYR A 57 -10.69 1.24 -2.80
N TYR A 58 -10.08 0.40 -3.61
CA TYR A 58 -10.51 -0.97 -3.83
C TYR A 58 -9.92 -1.90 -2.78
N LEU A 59 -10.77 -2.82 -2.30
CA LEU A 59 -10.35 -3.90 -1.39
C LEU A 59 -10.70 -5.24 -2.02
N THR A 60 -9.72 -6.15 -2.02
CA THR A 60 -9.88 -7.50 -2.54
C THR A 60 -10.34 -8.42 -1.43
N ASP A 61 -11.63 -8.68 -1.38
CA ASP A 61 -12.21 -9.65 -0.45
C ASP A 61 -11.95 -11.08 -0.90
N ALA A 62 -12.14 -12.05 0.00
CA ALA A 62 -12.09 -13.46 -0.33
C ALA A 62 -13.18 -13.83 -1.36
N GLU A 63 -12.83 -14.63 -2.35
CA GLU A 63 -13.79 -15.01 -3.39
C GLU A 63 -14.79 -16.04 -2.86
N PRO A 64 -16.08 -15.93 -3.22
CA PRO A 64 -17.12 -16.86 -2.76
C PRO A 64 -16.82 -18.34 -3.12
N GLY A 65 -16.15 -18.58 -4.26
CA GLY A 65 -15.77 -19.92 -4.73
C GLY A 65 -14.51 -20.51 -4.11
N TRP A 66 -13.79 -19.78 -3.26
CA TRP A 66 -12.61 -20.34 -2.62
C TRP A 66 -12.96 -21.35 -1.52
N PRO A 67 -12.13 -22.39 -1.32
CA PRO A 67 -12.22 -23.26 -0.16
C PRO A 67 -12.17 -22.47 1.16
N ALA A 68 -12.79 -23.01 2.20
CA ALA A 68 -12.93 -22.31 3.49
C ALA A 68 -11.59 -21.97 4.15
N ASP A 69 -10.62 -22.87 4.06
CA ASP A 69 -9.25 -22.67 4.54
C ASP A 69 -8.54 -21.50 3.83
N ARG A 70 -8.58 -21.47 2.48
CA ARG A 70 -8.03 -20.38 1.69
C ARG A 70 -8.69 -19.03 2.00
N ARG A 71 -10.01 -19.02 2.20
CA ARG A 71 -10.71 -17.79 2.61
C ARG A 71 -10.24 -17.30 3.97
N GLN A 72 -10.03 -18.21 4.91
CA GLN A 72 -9.51 -17.86 6.24
C GLN A 72 -8.05 -17.36 6.17
N GLU A 73 -7.18 -17.99 5.39
CA GLU A 73 -5.80 -17.50 5.15
C GLU A 73 -5.82 -16.06 4.64
N HIS A 74 -6.59 -15.79 3.60
CA HIS A 74 -6.70 -14.45 3.04
C HIS A 74 -7.15 -13.42 4.08
N LEU A 75 -8.14 -13.74 4.92
CA LEU A 75 -8.66 -12.85 5.96
C LEU A 75 -7.71 -12.73 7.17
N ARG A 76 -6.85 -13.73 7.42
CA ARG A 76 -5.80 -13.59 8.44
C ARG A 76 -4.72 -12.59 8.02
N ASP A 77 -4.35 -12.57 6.75
CA ASP A 77 -3.40 -11.58 6.23
C ASP A 77 -4.07 -10.20 6.08
N LEU A 78 -5.30 -10.15 5.55
CA LEU A 78 -6.10 -8.91 5.45
C LEU A 78 -6.94 -8.68 6.71
N ASN A 79 -6.31 -8.67 7.87
CA ASN A 79 -6.96 -8.42 9.15
C ASN A 79 -7.11 -6.92 9.45
N THR A 80 -7.85 -6.58 10.51
CA THR A 80 -8.09 -5.17 10.87
C THR A 80 -6.81 -4.37 11.14
N PRO A 81 -5.81 -4.88 11.88
CA PRO A 81 -4.52 -4.21 12.05
C PRO A 81 -3.78 -3.92 10.73
N THR A 82 -3.67 -4.90 9.83
CA THR A 82 -3.02 -4.69 8.53
C THR A 82 -3.82 -3.74 7.64
N LEU A 83 -5.16 -3.79 7.72
CA LEU A 83 -6.02 -2.87 6.98
C LEU A 83 -5.84 -1.41 7.40
N TRP A 84 -5.44 -1.11 8.64
CA TRP A 84 -5.03 0.24 9.02
C TRP A 84 -3.80 0.70 8.24
N SER A 85 -2.75 -0.14 8.18
CA SER A 85 -1.53 0.17 7.42
C SER A 85 -1.83 0.35 5.94
N ILE A 86 -2.60 -0.56 5.35
CA ILE A 86 -3.03 -0.48 3.95
C ILE A 86 -3.84 0.80 3.69
N SER A 87 -4.74 1.19 4.59
CA SER A 87 -5.52 2.43 4.44
C SER A 87 -4.65 3.69 4.55
N MET A 88 -3.60 3.68 5.37
CA MET A 88 -2.59 4.75 5.40
C MET A 88 -1.80 4.82 4.10
N HIS A 89 -1.45 3.68 3.52
CA HIS A 89 -0.73 3.55 2.26
C HIS A 89 -1.57 4.04 1.08
N GLU A 90 -2.76 3.48 0.93
CA GLU A 90 -3.61 3.74 -0.23
C GLU A 90 -4.27 5.13 -0.17
N ALA A 91 -4.78 5.52 1.00
CA ALA A 91 -5.60 6.72 1.08
C ALA A 91 -4.93 7.89 1.82
N TYR A 92 -4.91 7.85 3.16
CA TYR A 92 -4.56 8.99 4.01
C TYR A 92 -3.42 8.66 4.98
N PRO A 93 -2.23 9.29 4.82
CA PRO A 93 -1.84 10.34 3.87
C PRO A 93 -1.13 9.82 2.60
N GLY A 94 -1.27 8.54 2.26
CA GLY A 94 -0.59 7.87 1.15
C GLY A 94 -0.99 8.33 -0.25
N HIS A 95 -1.24 7.37 -1.14
CA HIS A 95 -1.44 7.62 -2.58
C HIS A 95 -2.53 8.65 -2.88
N PHE A 96 -3.72 8.50 -2.31
CA PHE A 96 -4.82 9.43 -2.61
C PHE A 96 -4.44 10.87 -2.30
N LEU A 97 -3.95 11.14 -1.09
CA LEU A 97 -3.60 12.50 -0.69
C LEU A 97 -2.42 13.04 -1.49
N HIS A 98 -1.41 12.22 -1.78
CA HIS A 98 -0.30 12.58 -2.67
C HIS A 98 -0.81 13.03 -4.05
N PHE A 99 -1.68 12.25 -4.68
CA PHE A 99 -2.23 12.60 -6.00
C PHE A 99 -3.15 13.83 -5.96
N GLN A 100 -3.86 14.07 -4.85
CA GLN A 100 -4.61 15.32 -4.67
C GLN A 100 -3.67 16.53 -4.66
N HIS A 101 -2.57 16.48 -3.94
CA HIS A 101 -1.56 17.54 -3.94
C HIS A 101 -0.90 17.72 -5.31
N LEU A 102 -0.63 16.63 -6.01
CA LEU A 102 -0.02 16.65 -7.33
C LEU A 102 -0.83 17.48 -8.35
N ARG A 103 -2.15 17.55 -8.21
CA ARG A 103 -3.02 18.34 -9.07
C ARG A 103 -2.71 19.84 -9.00
N HIS A 104 -2.20 20.31 -7.87
CA HIS A 104 -1.88 21.74 -7.61
C HIS A 104 -0.42 22.09 -8.00
N VAL A 105 0.36 21.13 -8.45
CA VAL A 105 1.73 21.37 -8.92
C VAL A 105 1.70 22.00 -10.32
N GLU A 106 2.42 23.08 -10.54
CA GLU A 106 2.47 23.78 -11.84
C GLU A 106 3.27 23.00 -12.90
N SER A 107 4.36 22.36 -12.51
CA SER A 107 5.22 21.62 -13.41
C SER A 107 4.51 20.43 -14.05
N LYS A 108 4.32 20.46 -15.36
CA LYS A 108 3.72 19.37 -16.13
C LYS A 108 4.50 18.06 -16.01
N ALA A 109 5.83 18.13 -15.97
CA ALA A 109 6.68 16.96 -15.80
C ALA A 109 6.45 16.29 -14.44
N ARG A 110 6.37 17.07 -13.36
CA ARG A 110 6.07 16.55 -12.01
C ARG A 110 4.65 15.99 -11.87
N LYS A 111 3.69 16.54 -12.61
CA LYS A 111 2.30 16.05 -12.65
C LYS A 111 2.15 14.75 -13.44
N SER A 112 3.02 14.52 -14.42
CA SER A 112 2.88 13.38 -15.32
C SER A 112 3.17 12.06 -14.60
N LEU A 113 2.20 11.15 -14.61
CA LEU A 113 2.39 9.78 -14.08
C LEU A 113 3.45 9.01 -14.88
N MET A 114 3.64 9.32 -16.16
CA MET A 114 4.68 8.70 -16.99
C MET A 114 6.09 9.13 -16.59
N MET A 115 6.24 10.30 -15.98
CA MET A 115 7.51 10.84 -15.50
C MET A 115 7.70 10.66 -13.99
N ALA A 116 6.69 10.12 -13.32
CA ALA A 116 6.75 9.89 -11.89
C ALA A 116 7.75 8.77 -11.55
N SER A 117 8.56 9.01 -10.53
CA SER A 117 9.39 7.96 -9.97
C SER A 117 8.52 6.99 -9.15
N ALA A 118 8.47 5.73 -9.55
CA ALA A 118 7.79 4.69 -8.77
C ALA A 118 8.36 4.61 -7.34
N ALA A 119 9.66 4.82 -7.16
CA ALA A 119 10.28 4.88 -5.84
C ALA A 119 9.78 6.06 -4.99
N LEU A 120 9.45 7.20 -5.59
CA LEU A 120 8.82 8.31 -4.87
C LEU A 120 7.37 7.98 -4.52
N VAL A 121 6.59 7.46 -5.46
CA VAL A 121 5.16 7.19 -5.28
C VAL A 121 4.93 6.12 -4.22
N GLU A 122 5.56 4.97 -4.36
CA GLU A 122 5.43 3.84 -3.42
C GLU A 122 6.19 4.10 -2.11
N GLY A 123 7.37 4.72 -2.23
CA GLY A 123 8.17 5.09 -1.06
C GLY A 123 7.46 6.10 -0.16
N TRP A 124 6.75 7.08 -0.72
CA TRP A 124 5.92 8.02 0.01
C TRP A 124 4.80 7.28 0.76
N ALA A 125 4.03 6.46 0.06
CA ALA A 125 2.93 5.71 0.67
C ALA A 125 3.43 4.80 1.81
N HIS A 126 4.53 4.08 1.60
CA HIS A 126 5.15 3.26 2.62
C HIS A 126 5.77 4.09 3.79
N TYR A 127 6.32 5.27 3.51
CA TYR A 127 6.77 6.20 4.55
C TYR A 127 5.61 6.70 5.39
N CYS A 128 4.46 7.00 4.78
CA CYS A 128 3.26 7.48 5.46
C CYS A 128 2.74 6.51 6.52
N GLU A 129 2.80 5.20 6.27
CA GLU A 129 2.44 4.19 7.25
C GLU A 129 3.25 4.36 8.55
N HIS A 130 4.55 4.53 8.41
CA HIS A 130 5.46 4.72 9.54
C HIS A 130 5.25 6.08 10.22
N MET A 131 5.15 7.15 9.44
CA MET A 131 4.94 8.52 9.92
C MET A 131 3.67 8.64 10.77
N MET A 132 2.58 8.01 10.39
CA MET A 132 1.32 8.04 11.14
C MET A 132 1.47 7.39 12.53
N ILE A 133 2.20 6.27 12.61
CA ILE A 133 2.49 5.61 13.89
C ILE A 133 3.42 6.48 14.75
N GLU A 134 4.47 7.08 14.19
CA GLU A 134 5.34 8.02 14.90
C GLU A 134 4.57 9.24 15.42
N ALA A 135 3.62 9.77 14.66
CA ALA A 135 2.75 10.86 15.07
C ALA A 135 1.77 10.49 16.20
N GLY A 136 1.70 9.20 16.55
CA GLY A 136 0.87 8.68 17.63
C GLY A 136 -0.55 8.28 17.23
N PHE A 137 -0.77 7.95 15.95
CA PHE A 137 -2.04 7.39 15.50
C PHE A 137 -2.30 6.05 16.21
N GLU A 138 -3.51 5.93 16.78
CA GLU A 138 -3.95 4.73 17.54
C GLU A 138 -2.93 4.25 18.58
N LYS A 139 -2.22 5.17 19.23
CA LYS A 139 -1.14 4.88 20.21
C LYS A 139 -1.55 3.92 21.32
N GLN A 140 -2.85 3.87 21.65
CA GLN A 140 -3.38 3.01 22.70
C GLN A 140 -3.65 1.59 22.22
N ASP A 141 -3.65 1.35 20.91
CA ASP A 141 -3.83 0.03 20.31
C ASP A 141 -2.52 -0.46 19.66
N PRO A 142 -1.74 -1.27 20.38
CA PRO A 142 -0.46 -1.77 19.87
C PRO A 142 -0.62 -2.68 18.63
N THR A 143 -1.81 -3.21 18.39
CA THR A 143 -2.05 -4.07 17.23
C THR A 143 -1.96 -3.30 15.92
N VAL A 144 -2.32 -2.01 15.90
CA VAL A 144 -2.17 -1.14 14.72
C VAL A 144 -0.69 -0.99 14.35
N ARG A 145 0.19 -0.80 15.33
CA ARG A 145 1.64 -0.80 15.09
C ARG A 145 2.14 -2.16 14.59
N LEU A 146 1.63 -3.26 15.16
CA LEU A 146 1.98 -4.60 14.71
C LEU A 146 1.58 -4.83 13.24
N GLY A 147 0.37 -4.42 12.85
CA GLY A 147 -0.09 -4.48 11.46
C GLY A 147 0.81 -3.67 10.51
N GLN A 148 1.22 -2.46 10.92
CA GLN A 148 2.15 -1.65 10.14
C GLN A 148 3.53 -2.31 9.99
N LEU A 149 4.04 -2.96 11.04
CA LEU A 149 5.32 -3.67 10.99
C LEU A 149 5.23 -4.93 10.11
N ALA A 150 4.12 -5.67 10.15
CA ALA A 150 3.88 -6.82 9.28
C ALA A 150 3.88 -6.37 7.80
N GLU A 151 3.15 -5.31 7.46
CA GLU A 151 3.14 -4.74 6.13
C GLU A 151 4.53 -4.24 5.67
N ALA A 152 5.30 -3.64 6.56
CA ALA A 152 6.67 -3.22 6.28
C ALA A 152 7.58 -4.42 6.01
N LEU A 153 7.40 -5.51 6.75
CA LEU A 153 8.18 -6.73 6.59
C LEU A 153 7.93 -7.40 5.24
N ILE A 154 6.68 -7.43 4.77
CA ILE A 154 6.33 -7.93 3.43
C ILE A 154 7.08 -7.12 2.36
N ARG A 155 7.15 -5.78 2.47
CA ARG A 155 7.86 -4.93 1.50
C ARG A 155 9.37 -5.10 1.55
N ILE A 156 9.94 -5.41 2.72
CA ILE A 156 11.35 -5.80 2.85
C ILE A 156 11.59 -7.15 2.19
N ALA A 157 10.69 -8.13 2.41
CA ALA A 157 10.77 -9.43 1.75
C ALA A 157 10.66 -9.30 0.22
N ARG A 158 9.76 -8.43 -0.28
CA ARG A 158 9.69 -8.10 -1.71
C ARG A 158 11.01 -7.59 -2.27
N LEU A 159 11.70 -6.69 -1.56
CA LEU A 159 13.01 -6.18 -1.96
C LEU A 159 14.04 -7.32 -2.10
N VAL A 160 14.13 -8.19 -1.08
CA VAL A 160 15.08 -9.31 -1.07
C VAL A 160 14.75 -10.33 -2.16
N VAL A 161 13.49 -10.76 -2.23
CA VAL A 161 13.05 -11.78 -3.19
C VAL A 161 13.19 -11.29 -4.63
N ALA A 162 12.81 -10.03 -4.93
CA ALA A 162 12.94 -9.48 -6.28
C ALA A 162 14.40 -9.44 -6.73
N ILE A 163 15.32 -8.95 -5.88
CA ILE A 163 16.74 -8.96 -6.20
C ILE A 163 17.20 -10.38 -6.50
N ARG A 164 16.92 -11.33 -5.62
CA ARG A 164 17.40 -12.70 -5.76
C ARG A 164 16.76 -13.47 -6.92
N LEU A 165 15.48 -13.24 -7.23
CA LEU A 165 14.82 -13.82 -8.41
C LEU A 165 15.47 -13.38 -9.72
N HIS A 166 15.95 -12.12 -9.79
CA HIS A 166 16.46 -11.56 -11.03
C HIS A 166 17.99 -11.56 -11.12
N THR A 167 18.72 -11.88 -10.05
CA THR A 167 20.19 -11.80 -10.03
C THR A 167 20.89 -13.04 -9.45
N GLU A 168 20.17 -13.94 -8.75
CA GLU A 168 20.79 -15.05 -7.99
C GLU A 168 20.12 -16.39 -8.22
N ASP A 169 19.35 -16.57 -9.30
CA ASP A 169 18.65 -17.83 -9.62
C ASP A 169 17.71 -18.36 -8.52
N LEU A 170 17.14 -17.48 -7.69
CA LEU A 170 16.16 -17.88 -6.70
C LEU A 170 14.93 -18.49 -7.41
N SER A 171 14.53 -19.69 -7.02
CA SER A 171 13.29 -20.29 -7.55
C SER A 171 12.05 -19.68 -6.89
N VAL A 172 10.90 -19.77 -7.58
CA VAL A 172 9.60 -19.33 -7.01
C VAL A 172 9.33 -20.03 -5.68
N GLU A 173 9.58 -21.34 -5.59
CA GLU A 173 9.37 -22.10 -4.35
C GLU A 173 10.27 -21.64 -3.19
N GLN A 174 11.47 -21.17 -3.48
CA GLN A 174 12.32 -20.53 -2.47
C GLN A 174 11.78 -19.16 -2.06
N GLY A 175 11.24 -18.40 -3.01
CA GLY A 175 10.55 -17.14 -2.74
C GLY A 175 9.31 -17.33 -1.86
N VAL A 176 8.50 -18.36 -2.14
CA VAL A 176 7.33 -18.72 -1.30
C VAL A 176 7.77 -18.98 0.13
N ARG A 177 8.79 -19.85 0.33
CA ARG A 177 9.33 -20.11 1.68
C ARG A 177 9.82 -18.83 2.35
N PHE A 178 10.51 -17.96 1.62
CA PHE A 178 11.01 -16.71 2.18
C PHE A 178 9.86 -15.80 2.66
N PHE A 179 8.82 -15.62 1.86
CA PHE A 179 7.66 -14.83 2.27
C PHE A 179 6.93 -15.45 3.47
N ARG A 180 6.79 -16.76 3.52
CA ARG A 180 6.14 -17.43 4.62
C ARG A 180 6.96 -17.37 5.91
N ASP A 181 8.24 -17.70 5.84
CA ASP A 181 9.09 -17.92 7.02
C ASP A 181 9.66 -16.57 7.55
N GLU A 182 9.92 -15.59 6.68
CA GLU A 182 10.55 -14.32 7.04
C GLU A 182 9.56 -13.14 7.06
N ALA A 183 8.45 -13.23 6.33
CA ALA A 183 7.42 -12.20 6.30
C ALA A 183 6.09 -12.66 6.91
N TYR A 184 6.03 -13.89 7.41
CA TYR A 184 4.88 -14.48 8.09
C TYR A 184 3.58 -14.50 7.29
N LEU A 185 3.68 -14.53 5.95
CA LEU A 185 2.52 -14.66 5.09
C LEU A 185 1.98 -16.10 5.10
N GLU A 186 0.67 -16.20 4.99
CA GLU A 186 0.00 -17.48 4.73
C GLU A 186 0.42 -18.05 3.36
N GLU A 187 0.44 -19.37 3.23
CA GLU A 187 0.98 -20.09 2.05
C GLU A 187 0.42 -19.55 0.72
N SER A 188 -0.90 -19.36 0.64
CA SER A 188 -1.55 -18.92 -0.60
C SER A 188 -1.14 -17.49 -1.01
N ASN A 189 -0.92 -16.62 -0.04
CA ASN A 189 -0.50 -15.25 -0.28
C ASN A 189 1.00 -15.15 -0.53
N ALA A 190 1.81 -15.94 0.19
CA ALA A 190 3.25 -16.08 -0.05
C ALA A 190 3.54 -16.54 -1.48
N ARG A 191 2.76 -17.50 -1.99
CA ARG A 191 2.86 -17.99 -3.37
C ARG A 191 2.54 -16.89 -4.38
N ARG A 192 1.45 -16.16 -4.17
CA ARG A 192 1.07 -15.03 -5.05
C ARG A 192 2.14 -13.94 -5.09
N GLU A 193 2.73 -13.59 -3.96
CA GLU A 193 3.83 -12.62 -3.89
C GLU A 193 5.08 -13.13 -4.62
N ALA A 194 5.47 -14.39 -4.44
CA ALA A 194 6.63 -14.97 -5.12
C ALA A 194 6.42 -15.04 -6.64
N GLU A 195 5.24 -15.48 -7.09
CA GLU A 195 4.87 -15.53 -8.51
C GLU A 195 4.85 -14.11 -9.12
N ARG A 196 4.27 -13.13 -8.44
CA ARG A 196 4.29 -11.73 -8.86
C ARG A 196 5.71 -11.20 -9.01
N GLY A 197 6.61 -11.57 -8.11
CA GLY A 197 8.03 -11.17 -8.16
C GLY A 197 8.74 -11.58 -9.45
N THR A 198 8.28 -12.59 -10.17
CA THR A 198 8.90 -13.05 -11.43
C THR A 198 8.70 -12.08 -12.60
N PHE A 199 7.62 -11.28 -12.58
CA PHE A 199 7.30 -10.33 -13.66
C PHE A 199 7.23 -8.87 -13.18
N ASP A 200 7.29 -8.61 -11.88
CA ASP A 200 7.28 -7.28 -11.28
C ASP A 200 8.61 -6.99 -10.55
N PRO A 201 9.67 -6.60 -11.27
CA PRO A 201 10.93 -6.22 -10.64
C PRO A 201 10.82 -4.92 -9.82
N GLY A 202 9.68 -4.20 -9.94
CA GLY A 202 9.37 -2.99 -9.19
C GLY A 202 9.21 -3.18 -7.67
N PHE A 203 9.23 -4.39 -7.18
CA PHE A 203 9.17 -4.68 -5.73
C PHE A 203 10.21 -3.94 -4.89
N VAL A 204 11.36 -3.59 -5.46
CA VAL A 204 12.43 -2.85 -4.78
C VAL A 204 12.05 -1.40 -4.43
N VAL A 205 11.12 -0.80 -5.17
CA VAL A 205 10.82 0.65 -5.09
C VAL A 205 10.19 1.06 -3.76
N TYR A 206 9.45 0.18 -3.11
CA TYR A 206 8.77 0.46 -1.83
C TYR A 206 9.78 0.79 -0.73
N THR A 207 10.64 -0.16 -0.41
CA THR A 207 11.63 -0.02 0.66
C THR A 207 12.72 0.98 0.29
N ALA A 208 13.24 0.93 -0.94
CA ALA A 208 14.25 1.88 -1.40
C ALA A 208 13.74 3.33 -1.34
N GLY A 209 12.52 3.58 -1.84
CA GLY A 209 11.92 4.90 -1.82
C GLY A 209 11.68 5.42 -0.41
N LYS A 210 11.16 4.58 0.50
CA LYS A 210 11.02 4.94 1.91
C LYS A 210 12.34 5.34 2.56
N LEU A 211 13.39 4.56 2.34
CA LEU A 211 14.73 4.85 2.88
C LEU A 211 15.30 6.16 2.33
N MET A 212 15.05 6.46 1.04
CA MET A 212 15.45 7.74 0.45
C MET A 212 14.73 8.92 1.10
N LEU A 213 13.42 8.79 1.34
CA LEU A 213 12.63 9.83 2.03
C LEU A 213 13.08 10.02 3.48
N GLN A 214 13.37 8.95 4.19
CA GLN A 214 13.90 9.03 5.57
C GLN A 214 15.27 9.73 5.64
N LYS A 215 16.07 9.64 4.59
CA LYS A 215 17.34 10.39 4.50
C LYS A 215 17.16 11.88 4.29
N LEU A 216 16.04 12.31 3.72
CA LEU A 216 15.72 13.72 3.49
C LEU A 216 15.11 14.41 4.70
N ARG A 217 14.61 13.64 5.67
CA ARG A 217 14.02 14.11 6.92
C ARG A 217 15.09 14.37 7.96
#